data_8b848e02b606f609a3d043709cc1b244
#
_entry.id   8b848e02b606f609a3d043709cc1b244
#
_cell.length_a   1.000
_cell.length_b   1.000
_cell.length_c   1.000
_cell.angle_alpha   90.00
_cell.angle_beta   90.00
_cell.angle_gamma   90.00
#
_symmetry.space_group_name_H-M   'P 1'
#
loop_
_entity.id
_entity.type
_entity.pdbx_description
1 polymer ?
#
loop_
_entity_poly.entity_id
_entity_poly.type
_entity_poly.pdbx_seq_one_letter_code
_entity_poly.pdbx_strand_id
1 'polypeptide(L)'
;MKAKLGHYVQWLREGFLQMLRLHPVEAGLIALGCIGCLVAYETDSDDTLVRLALVPLAFAVALAFNNLAGPGPWRKVYWVCWAPFVPFAFWGGLEDWLASEPSFITFGILAPLALLLCRRAACNKRFVDDIMVWLRSGILAALFANVALGLFSAILFSTTYIFGLEGSWIEHVWIYALILFETFVGPVLFLMMYDRWAGAECRGTRILDVLFFFIVTASMVIYTAILCLYMVKILVTWSLPEGGVAYLVFGFTLLALGVKALQPLLQKRMYDWFFDRFSLVSLPTQLLFWIGVLRRTNEYGLTEPRVYLLVCG
;
A
#
# COMPACT_ATOMS: atom_id res chain seq x y z
N MET A 1 23.69 -30.93 -6.03
CA MET A 1 22.80 -29.90 -6.60
C MET A 1 21.33 -30.33 -6.65
N LYS A 2 20.99 -31.53 -7.17
CA LYS A 2 19.60 -32.07 -7.24
C LYS A 2 18.89 -32.13 -5.87
N ALA A 3 19.53 -32.51 -4.79
CA ALA A 3 18.92 -32.60 -3.46
C ALA A 3 18.52 -31.25 -2.87
N LYS A 4 19.31 -30.19 -3.10
CA LYS A 4 19.00 -28.84 -2.66
C LYS A 4 17.82 -28.25 -3.45
N LEU A 5 17.78 -28.47 -4.78
CA LEU A 5 16.69 -28.02 -5.63
C LEU A 5 15.37 -28.70 -5.22
N GLY A 6 15.38 -30.00 -4.93
CA GLY A 6 14.18 -30.69 -4.44
C GLY A 6 13.63 -30.12 -3.13
N HIS A 7 14.52 -29.74 -2.23
CA HIS A 7 14.11 -29.10 -0.97
C HIS A 7 13.44 -27.73 -1.18
N TYR A 8 13.95 -26.88 -2.08
CA TYR A 8 13.33 -25.59 -2.40
C TYR A 8 11.97 -25.75 -3.09
N VAL A 9 11.84 -26.71 -4.02
CA VAL A 9 10.57 -27.01 -4.70
C VAL A 9 9.52 -27.51 -3.71
N GLN A 10 9.91 -28.42 -2.80
CA GLN A 10 9.03 -28.90 -1.74
C GLN A 10 8.60 -27.76 -0.82
N TRP A 11 9.53 -26.91 -0.42
CA TRP A 11 9.25 -25.74 0.42
C TRP A 11 8.28 -24.75 -0.23
N LEU A 12 8.43 -24.45 -1.53
CA LEU A 12 7.50 -23.61 -2.28
C LEU A 12 6.11 -24.26 -2.39
N ARG A 13 6.07 -25.55 -2.70
CA ARG A 13 4.83 -26.32 -2.78
C ARG A 13 4.07 -26.32 -1.45
N GLU A 14 4.76 -26.59 -0.36
CA GLU A 14 4.16 -26.59 0.97
C GLU A 14 3.64 -25.19 1.34
N GLY A 15 4.42 -24.15 1.10
CA GLY A 15 4.00 -22.77 1.32
C GLY A 15 2.77 -22.37 0.48
N PHE A 16 2.74 -22.75 -0.79
CA PHE A 16 1.60 -22.52 -1.67
C PHE A 16 0.33 -23.27 -1.22
N LEU A 17 0.46 -24.55 -0.88
CA LEU A 17 -0.66 -25.35 -0.37
C LEU A 17 -1.17 -24.83 0.98
N GLN A 18 -0.29 -24.36 1.85
CA GLN A 18 -0.64 -23.73 3.10
C GLN A 18 -1.41 -22.43 2.85
N MET A 19 -0.93 -21.57 1.96
CA MET A 19 -1.60 -20.35 1.55
C MET A 19 -3.02 -20.62 1.03
N LEU A 20 -3.19 -21.60 0.13
CA LEU A 20 -4.51 -21.99 -0.38
C LEU A 20 -5.48 -22.46 0.71
N ARG A 21 -4.97 -23.10 1.77
CA ARG A 21 -5.80 -23.56 2.90
C ARG A 21 -6.19 -22.42 3.84
N LEU A 22 -5.29 -21.45 4.05
CA LEU A 22 -5.50 -20.32 4.95
C LEU A 22 -6.28 -19.20 4.27
N HIS A 23 -6.10 -19.00 2.95
CA HIS A 23 -6.64 -17.89 2.16
C HIS A 23 -7.40 -18.36 0.90
N PRO A 24 -8.43 -19.22 1.02
CA PRO A 24 -9.10 -19.77 -0.16
C PRO A 24 -9.88 -18.70 -0.96
N VAL A 25 -10.49 -17.72 -0.30
CA VAL A 25 -11.25 -16.65 -0.96
C VAL A 25 -10.30 -15.69 -1.68
N GLU A 26 -9.23 -15.28 -0.99
CA GLU A 26 -8.20 -14.40 -1.55
C GLU A 26 -7.52 -15.04 -2.76
N ALA A 27 -7.19 -16.35 -2.68
CA ALA A 27 -6.64 -17.09 -3.81
C ALA A 27 -7.59 -17.16 -5.01
N GLY A 28 -8.89 -17.34 -4.75
CA GLY A 28 -9.93 -17.28 -5.78
C GLY A 28 -10.02 -15.91 -6.45
N LEU A 29 -9.96 -14.83 -5.66
CA LEU A 29 -9.97 -13.45 -6.18
C LEU A 29 -8.71 -13.14 -7.00
N ILE A 30 -7.53 -13.59 -6.56
CA ILE A 30 -6.28 -13.46 -7.35
C ILE A 30 -6.43 -14.16 -8.71
N ALA A 31 -6.92 -15.41 -8.71
CA ALA A 31 -7.13 -16.15 -9.96
C ALA A 31 -8.16 -15.47 -10.87
N LEU A 32 -9.26 -14.99 -10.30
CA LEU A 32 -10.29 -14.25 -11.02
C LEU A 32 -9.74 -12.95 -11.63
N GLY A 33 -8.96 -12.20 -10.86
CA GLY A 33 -8.31 -10.98 -11.34
C GLY A 33 -7.34 -11.26 -12.48
N CYS A 34 -6.49 -12.28 -12.36
CA CYS A 34 -5.54 -12.66 -13.41
C CYS A 34 -6.26 -13.09 -14.69
N ILE A 35 -7.22 -14.03 -14.60
CA ILE A 35 -7.99 -14.51 -15.75
C ILE A 35 -8.80 -13.37 -16.36
N GLY A 36 -9.43 -12.53 -15.53
CA GLY A 36 -10.18 -11.38 -15.98
C GLY A 36 -9.32 -10.38 -16.75
N CYS A 37 -8.11 -10.05 -16.28
CA CYS A 37 -7.18 -9.18 -17.01
C CYS A 37 -6.73 -9.79 -18.34
N LEU A 38 -6.50 -11.10 -18.40
CA LEU A 38 -6.18 -11.79 -19.64
C LEU A 38 -7.36 -11.72 -20.64
N VAL A 39 -8.58 -11.96 -20.17
CA VAL A 39 -9.79 -11.86 -21.00
C VAL A 39 -10.02 -10.42 -21.46
N ALA A 40 -9.87 -9.44 -20.58
CA ALA A 40 -10.01 -8.02 -20.92
C ALA A 40 -9.02 -7.59 -22.00
N TYR A 41 -7.78 -8.05 -21.91
CA TYR A 41 -6.76 -7.80 -22.92
C TYR A 41 -7.10 -8.43 -24.26
N GLU A 42 -7.57 -9.70 -24.28
CA GLU A 42 -7.97 -10.39 -25.52
C GLU A 42 -9.22 -9.80 -26.20
N THR A 43 -10.14 -9.26 -25.37
CA THR A 43 -11.40 -8.70 -25.88
C THR A 43 -11.33 -7.20 -26.12
N ASP A 44 -10.18 -6.57 -25.86
CA ASP A 44 -9.98 -5.11 -25.93
C ASP A 44 -11.11 -4.33 -25.23
N SER A 45 -11.45 -4.79 -24.00
CA SER A 45 -12.61 -4.29 -23.27
C SER A 45 -12.19 -3.46 -22.05
N ASP A 46 -12.22 -2.14 -22.20
CA ASP A 46 -11.98 -1.19 -21.11
C ASP A 46 -13.00 -1.35 -19.98
N ASP A 47 -14.26 -1.60 -20.30
CA ASP A 47 -15.32 -1.87 -19.31
C ASP A 47 -14.96 -3.02 -18.36
N THR A 48 -14.35 -4.08 -18.90
CA THR A 48 -13.92 -5.23 -18.12
C THR A 48 -12.77 -4.84 -17.18
N LEU A 49 -11.80 -4.05 -17.63
CA LEU A 49 -10.70 -3.55 -16.81
C LEU A 49 -11.21 -2.67 -15.66
N VAL A 50 -12.15 -1.78 -15.93
CA VAL A 50 -12.79 -0.93 -14.89
C VAL A 50 -13.45 -1.79 -13.82
N ARG A 51 -14.19 -2.83 -14.20
CA ARG A 51 -14.82 -3.77 -13.24
C ARG A 51 -13.79 -4.55 -12.44
N LEU A 52 -12.68 -4.95 -13.05
CA LEU A 52 -11.59 -5.68 -12.39
C LEU A 52 -10.82 -4.81 -11.39
N ALA A 53 -10.89 -3.48 -11.48
CA ALA A 53 -10.33 -2.58 -10.49
C ALA A 53 -10.94 -2.76 -9.07
N LEU A 54 -12.11 -3.40 -8.97
CA LEU A 54 -12.70 -3.79 -7.68
C LEU A 54 -12.06 -5.03 -7.05
N VAL A 55 -11.33 -5.85 -7.81
CA VAL A 55 -10.73 -7.10 -7.30
C VAL A 55 -9.70 -6.85 -6.19
N PRO A 56 -8.77 -5.89 -6.28
CA PRO A 56 -7.86 -5.56 -5.19
C PRO A 56 -8.59 -5.13 -3.91
N LEU A 57 -9.73 -4.43 -4.06
CA LEU A 57 -10.55 -4.02 -2.94
C LEU A 57 -11.25 -5.21 -2.29
N ALA A 58 -11.88 -6.09 -3.09
CA ALA A 58 -12.48 -7.32 -2.60
C ALA A 58 -11.45 -8.21 -1.92
N PHE A 59 -10.22 -8.29 -2.45
CA PHE A 59 -9.09 -8.98 -1.84
C PHE A 59 -8.73 -8.40 -0.46
N ALA A 60 -8.62 -7.07 -0.35
CA ALA A 60 -8.33 -6.41 0.92
C ALA A 60 -9.42 -6.67 1.96
N VAL A 61 -10.69 -6.60 1.55
CA VAL A 61 -11.85 -6.90 2.42
C VAL A 61 -11.85 -8.38 2.83
N ALA A 62 -11.58 -9.32 1.91
CA ALA A 62 -11.49 -10.74 2.23
C ALA A 62 -10.38 -11.02 3.25
N LEU A 63 -9.20 -10.44 3.06
CA LEU A 63 -8.07 -10.57 3.98
C LEU A 63 -8.39 -9.96 5.37
N ALA A 64 -9.11 -8.83 5.42
CA ALA A 64 -9.57 -8.22 6.65
C ALA A 64 -10.53 -9.15 7.41
N PHE A 65 -11.52 -9.71 6.72
CA PHE A 65 -12.45 -10.67 7.33
C PHE A 65 -11.77 -11.98 7.73
N ASN A 66 -10.79 -12.46 6.98
CA ASN A 66 -10.00 -13.62 7.34
C ASN A 66 -9.23 -13.39 8.65
N ASN A 67 -8.57 -12.24 8.79
CA ASN A 67 -7.90 -11.84 10.03
C ASN A 67 -8.87 -11.71 11.22
N LEU A 68 -10.10 -11.23 10.96
CA LEU A 68 -11.12 -11.03 11.97
C LEU A 68 -11.81 -12.35 12.40
N ALA A 69 -11.94 -13.28 11.45
CA ALA A 69 -12.82 -14.44 11.59
C ALA A 69 -12.38 -15.42 12.67
N GLY A 70 -11.08 -15.67 12.82
CA GLY A 70 -10.64 -16.70 13.76
C GLY A 70 -11.52 -17.95 13.74
N PRO A 71 -11.71 -18.65 14.87
CA PRO A 71 -12.68 -19.76 14.99
C PRO A 71 -14.14 -19.30 15.22
N GLY A 72 -14.45 -18.00 15.10
CA GLY A 72 -15.74 -17.40 15.49
C GLY A 72 -16.81 -17.36 14.39
N PRO A 73 -17.99 -16.76 14.69
CA PRO A 73 -19.13 -16.66 13.78
C PRO A 73 -18.83 -15.88 12.49
N TRP A 74 -17.83 -15.02 12.51
CA TRP A 74 -17.34 -14.23 11.37
C TRP A 74 -16.80 -15.08 10.22
N ARG A 75 -16.48 -16.37 10.46
CA ARG A 75 -16.03 -17.29 9.41
C ARG A 75 -17.07 -17.51 8.30
N LYS A 76 -18.37 -17.40 8.61
CA LYS A 76 -19.42 -17.46 7.59
C LYS A 76 -19.40 -16.19 6.72
N VAL A 77 -19.18 -15.03 7.32
CA VAL A 77 -19.10 -13.74 6.62
C VAL A 77 -17.89 -13.72 5.69
N TYR A 78 -16.77 -14.28 6.11
CA TYR A 78 -15.56 -14.40 5.27
C TYR A 78 -15.85 -15.08 3.91
N TRP A 79 -16.64 -16.13 3.87
CA TRP A 79 -16.96 -16.82 2.62
C TRP A 79 -17.86 -16.02 1.67
N VAL A 80 -18.54 -15.00 2.16
CA VAL A 80 -19.54 -14.21 1.40
C VAL A 80 -19.13 -12.74 1.28
N CYS A 81 -18.02 -12.32 1.88
CA CYS A 81 -17.59 -10.92 1.91
C CYS A 81 -17.31 -10.31 0.52
N TRP A 82 -17.04 -11.13 -0.48
CA TRP A 82 -16.86 -10.71 -1.88
C TRP A 82 -18.19 -10.43 -2.60
N ALA A 83 -19.31 -11.01 -2.14
CA ALA A 83 -20.61 -10.93 -2.83
C ALA A 83 -21.14 -9.50 -3.05
N PRO A 84 -20.96 -8.53 -2.14
CA PRO A 84 -21.37 -7.15 -2.35
C PRO A 84 -20.66 -6.48 -3.54
N PHE A 85 -19.46 -6.91 -3.92
CA PHE A 85 -18.72 -6.34 -5.05
C PHE A 85 -19.32 -6.74 -6.41
N VAL A 86 -20.08 -7.84 -6.48
CA VAL A 86 -20.69 -8.31 -7.74
C VAL A 86 -21.72 -7.31 -8.26
N PRO A 87 -22.77 -6.92 -7.52
CA PRO A 87 -23.71 -5.91 -8.01
C PRO A 87 -23.04 -4.54 -8.23
N PHE A 88 -22.03 -4.21 -7.42
CA PHE A 88 -21.30 -2.96 -7.57
C PHE A 88 -20.47 -2.90 -8.86
N ALA A 89 -19.94 -4.04 -9.33
CA ALA A 89 -19.24 -4.14 -10.62
C ALA A 89 -20.13 -3.85 -11.84
N PHE A 90 -21.45 -3.96 -11.70
CA PHE A 90 -22.40 -3.67 -12.77
C PHE A 90 -23.06 -2.29 -12.64
N TRP A 91 -22.61 -1.47 -11.71
CA TRP A 91 -23.11 -0.11 -11.54
C TRP A 91 -22.57 0.80 -12.65
N GLY A 92 -23.47 1.51 -13.37
CA GLY A 92 -23.11 2.34 -14.51
C GLY A 92 -22.26 3.57 -14.22
N GLY A 93 -22.14 3.98 -12.94
CA GLY A 93 -21.27 5.08 -12.50
C GLY A 93 -19.93 4.65 -11.92
N LEU A 94 -19.53 3.37 -12.09
CA LEU A 94 -18.32 2.81 -11.51
C LEU A 94 -17.06 3.49 -12.03
N GLU A 95 -16.99 3.77 -13.32
CA GLU A 95 -15.84 4.41 -13.96
C GLU A 95 -15.60 5.81 -13.40
N ASP A 96 -16.63 6.65 -13.39
CA ASP A 96 -16.56 8.01 -12.84
C ASP A 96 -16.18 7.98 -11.35
N TRP A 97 -16.72 7.02 -10.61
CA TRP A 97 -16.45 6.87 -9.20
C TRP A 97 -15.01 6.41 -8.93
N LEU A 98 -14.47 5.46 -9.67
CA LEU A 98 -13.06 5.02 -9.56
C LEU A 98 -12.08 6.10 -10.03
N ALA A 99 -12.43 6.88 -11.05
CA ALA A 99 -11.61 7.97 -11.54
C ALA A 99 -11.59 9.18 -10.59
N SER A 100 -12.53 9.26 -9.64
CA SER A 100 -12.55 10.36 -8.68
C SER A 100 -11.36 10.27 -7.71
N GLU A 101 -10.63 11.39 -7.53
CA GLU A 101 -9.52 11.47 -6.56
C GLU A 101 -9.89 11.02 -5.14
N PRO A 102 -11.07 11.38 -4.60
CA PRO A 102 -11.51 10.95 -3.28
C PRO A 102 -11.58 9.43 -3.13
N SER A 103 -12.10 8.73 -4.12
CA SER A 103 -12.23 7.27 -4.08
C SER A 103 -10.86 6.61 -4.06
N PHE A 104 -9.94 7.06 -4.90
CA PHE A 104 -8.57 6.52 -4.96
C PHE A 104 -7.82 6.69 -3.63
N ILE A 105 -7.86 7.89 -3.04
CA ILE A 105 -7.23 8.18 -1.75
C ILE A 105 -7.91 7.36 -0.64
N THR A 106 -9.24 7.30 -0.63
CA THR A 106 -10.00 6.55 0.37
C THR A 106 -9.62 5.06 0.36
N PHE A 107 -9.54 4.44 -0.82
CA PHE A 107 -9.14 3.04 -0.93
C PHE A 107 -7.67 2.81 -0.62
N GLY A 108 -6.79 3.68 -1.06
CA GLY A 108 -5.37 3.57 -0.77
C GLY A 108 -5.03 3.68 0.72
N ILE A 109 -5.85 4.38 1.50
CA ILE A 109 -5.63 4.58 2.94
C ILE A 109 -6.51 3.66 3.78
N LEU A 110 -7.82 3.61 3.51
CA LEU A 110 -8.76 2.88 4.37
C LEU A 110 -8.61 1.37 4.28
N ALA A 111 -8.30 0.81 3.13
CA ALA A 111 -8.15 -0.63 2.99
C ALA A 111 -6.95 -1.19 3.80
N PRO A 112 -5.73 -0.64 3.73
CA PRO A 112 -4.63 -1.04 4.60
C PRO A 112 -4.93 -0.83 6.09
N LEU A 113 -5.53 0.29 6.47
CA LEU A 113 -5.90 0.54 7.87
C LEU A 113 -6.92 -0.46 8.39
N ALA A 114 -7.95 -0.78 7.61
CA ALA A 114 -8.94 -1.80 7.97
C ALA A 114 -8.30 -3.17 8.16
N LEU A 115 -7.37 -3.57 7.26
CA LEU A 115 -6.60 -4.80 7.37
C LEU A 115 -5.85 -4.91 8.68
N LEU A 116 -5.17 -3.84 9.08
CA LEU A 116 -4.36 -3.78 10.29
C LEU A 116 -5.22 -3.80 11.56
N LEU A 117 -6.34 -3.06 11.56
CA LEU A 117 -7.27 -3.03 12.68
C LEU A 117 -7.96 -4.38 12.91
N CYS A 118 -8.26 -5.13 11.84
CA CYS A 118 -8.89 -6.44 11.92
C CYS A 118 -8.04 -7.51 12.62
N ARG A 119 -6.73 -7.32 12.73
CA ARG A 119 -5.84 -8.21 13.48
C ARG A 119 -5.96 -8.09 15.01
N ARG A 120 -6.68 -7.08 15.52
CA ARG A 120 -6.95 -6.87 16.94
C ARG A 120 -5.68 -6.91 17.80
N ALA A 121 -4.67 -6.14 17.43
CA ALA A 121 -3.42 -6.07 18.17
C ALA A 121 -3.69 -5.63 19.63
N ALA A 122 -3.21 -6.42 20.59
CA ALA A 122 -3.46 -6.18 22.02
C ALA A 122 -2.67 -4.98 22.58
N CYS A 123 -1.64 -4.52 21.88
CA CYS A 123 -0.81 -3.38 22.26
C CYS A 123 -0.22 -2.68 21.04
N ASN A 124 0.20 -1.43 21.23
CA ASN A 124 0.78 -0.61 20.15
C ASN A 124 2.01 -1.27 19.49
N LYS A 125 2.86 -1.95 20.27
CA LYS A 125 4.02 -2.65 19.72
C LYS A 125 3.59 -3.71 18.71
N ARG A 126 2.61 -4.55 19.06
CA ARG A 126 2.12 -5.62 18.18
C ARG A 126 1.44 -5.06 16.93
N PHE A 127 0.72 -3.95 17.06
CA PHE A 127 0.14 -3.24 15.93
C PHE A 127 1.22 -2.78 14.92
N VAL A 128 2.31 -2.21 15.45
CA VAL A 128 3.43 -1.76 14.59
C VAL A 128 4.17 -2.95 13.97
N ASP A 129 4.36 -4.06 14.71
CA ASP A 129 4.92 -5.30 14.17
C ASP A 129 4.06 -5.85 13.02
N ASP A 130 2.74 -5.81 13.13
CA ASP A 130 1.80 -6.22 12.09
C ASP A 130 1.89 -5.33 10.84
N ILE A 131 2.03 -4.01 11.01
CA ILE A 131 2.30 -3.07 9.89
C ILE A 131 3.60 -3.45 9.17
N MET A 132 4.67 -3.72 9.93
CA MET A 132 5.97 -4.08 9.36
C MET A 132 5.94 -5.41 8.63
N VAL A 133 5.21 -6.41 9.14
CA VAL A 133 4.97 -7.67 8.45
C VAL A 133 4.28 -7.43 7.12
N TRP A 134 3.24 -6.61 7.11
CA TRP A 134 2.47 -6.27 5.91
C TRP A 134 3.34 -5.54 4.86
N LEU A 135 4.01 -4.46 5.26
CA LEU A 135 4.89 -3.67 4.38
C LEU A 135 6.04 -4.52 3.82
N ARG A 136 6.72 -5.28 4.68
CA ARG A 136 7.83 -6.14 4.28
C ARG A 136 7.36 -7.21 3.30
N SER A 137 6.21 -7.84 3.54
CA SER A 137 5.64 -8.84 2.65
C SER A 137 5.29 -8.24 1.30
N GLY A 138 4.67 -7.05 1.28
CA GLY A 138 4.31 -6.34 0.05
C GLY A 138 5.53 -5.92 -0.76
N ILE A 139 6.50 -5.24 -0.13
CA ILE A 139 7.72 -4.78 -0.81
C ILE A 139 8.52 -5.94 -1.40
N LEU A 140 8.71 -7.03 -0.63
CA LEU A 140 9.48 -8.17 -1.11
C LEU A 140 8.72 -8.96 -2.18
N ALA A 141 7.40 -9.12 -2.05
CA ALA A 141 6.59 -9.77 -3.09
C ALA A 141 6.64 -8.99 -4.41
N ALA A 142 6.46 -7.67 -4.36
CA ALA A 142 6.60 -6.81 -5.53
C ALA A 142 8.02 -6.87 -6.12
N LEU A 143 9.06 -6.80 -5.30
CA LEU A 143 10.44 -6.92 -5.76
C LEU A 143 10.69 -8.26 -6.47
N PHE A 144 10.27 -9.38 -5.90
CA PHE A 144 10.47 -10.70 -6.51
C PHE A 144 9.65 -10.86 -7.80
N ALA A 145 8.40 -10.39 -7.84
CA ALA A 145 7.57 -10.43 -9.05
C ALA A 145 8.22 -9.61 -10.18
N ASN A 146 8.66 -8.39 -9.89
CA ASN A 146 9.31 -7.51 -10.87
C ASN A 146 10.68 -8.03 -11.33
N VAL A 147 11.49 -8.63 -10.44
CA VAL A 147 12.75 -9.28 -10.82
C VAL A 147 12.48 -10.47 -11.73
N ALA A 148 11.47 -11.30 -11.41
CA ALA A 148 11.10 -12.44 -12.24
C ALA A 148 10.59 -11.99 -13.62
N LEU A 149 9.74 -10.96 -13.68
CA LEU A 149 9.29 -10.34 -14.93
C LEU A 149 10.46 -9.78 -15.74
N GLY A 150 11.40 -9.08 -15.10
CA GLY A 150 12.60 -8.53 -15.75
C GLY A 150 13.49 -9.61 -16.36
N LEU A 151 13.71 -10.71 -15.63
CA LEU A 151 14.45 -11.86 -16.14
C LEU A 151 13.73 -12.54 -17.32
N PHE A 152 12.40 -12.71 -17.21
CA PHE A 152 11.59 -13.24 -18.31
C PHE A 152 11.69 -12.34 -19.55
N SER A 153 11.53 -11.03 -19.36
CA SER A 153 11.66 -10.04 -20.45
C SER A 153 13.04 -10.08 -21.09
N ALA A 154 14.10 -10.18 -20.29
CA ALA A 154 15.47 -10.29 -20.81
C ALA A 154 15.65 -11.56 -21.65
N ILE A 155 15.11 -12.70 -21.21
CA ILE A 155 15.16 -13.96 -21.95
C ILE A 155 14.36 -13.83 -23.25
N LEU A 156 13.12 -13.30 -23.20
CA LEU A 156 12.27 -13.13 -24.37
C LEU A 156 12.95 -12.28 -25.42
N PHE A 157 13.37 -11.05 -25.06
CA PHE A 157 14.00 -10.13 -26.01
C PHE A 157 15.36 -10.61 -26.52
N SER A 158 16.17 -11.28 -25.67
CA SER A 158 17.43 -11.86 -26.13
C SER A 158 17.20 -12.99 -27.14
N THR A 159 16.19 -13.84 -26.91
CA THR A 159 15.84 -14.94 -27.81
C THR A 159 15.33 -14.41 -29.16
N THR A 160 14.45 -13.42 -29.14
CA THR A 160 13.93 -12.81 -30.36
C THR A 160 15.03 -12.14 -31.18
N TYR A 161 15.96 -11.44 -30.50
CA TYR A 161 17.10 -10.81 -31.15
C TYR A 161 18.05 -11.82 -31.79
N ILE A 162 18.44 -12.90 -31.06
CA ILE A 162 19.40 -13.91 -31.54
C ILE A 162 18.84 -14.69 -32.74
N PHE A 163 17.56 -15.07 -32.69
CA PHE A 163 16.94 -15.89 -33.73
C PHE A 163 16.27 -15.06 -34.83
N GLY A 164 16.36 -13.71 -34.76
CA GLY A 164 15.71 -12.83 -35.75
C GLY A 164 14.19 -13.02 -35.81
N LEU A 165 13.56 -13.32 -34.65
CA LEU A 165 12.13 -13.52 -34.57
C LEU A 165 11.43 -12.16 -34.56
N GLU A 166 10.60 -11.91 -35.56
CA GLU A 166 9.79 -10.72 -35.71
C GLU A 166 8.30 -11.06 -35.66
N GLY A 167 7.48 -10.19 -35.05
CA GLY A 167 6.04 -10.36 -35.04
C GLY A 167 5.36 -9.78 -33.78
N SER A 168 4.07 -9.46 -33.93
CA SER A 168 3.22 -8.94 -32.85
C SER A 168 3.05 -9.89 -31.66
N TRP A 169 3.27 -11.19 -31.88
CA TRP A 169 3.16 -12.20 -30.82
C TRP A 169 4.14 -11.97 -29.65
N ILE A 170 5.28 -11.30 -29.91
CA ILE A 170 6.29 -10.99 -28.88
C ILE A 170 5.69 -10.02 -27.83
N GLU A 171 4.99 -9.01 -28.30
CA GLU A 171 4.30 -8.04 -27.47
C GLU A 171 3.18 -8.71 -26.66
N HIS A 172 2.37 -9.55 -27.29
CA HIS A 172 1.32 -10.33 -26.61
C HIS A 172 1.90 -11.20 -25.49
N VAL A 173 2.96 -11.96 -25.78
CA VAL A 173 3.63 -12.81 -24.77
C VAL A 173 4.18 -11.98 -23.60
N TRP A 174 4.73 -10.81 -23.90
CA TRP A 174 5.24 -9.91 -22.86
C TRP A 174 4.10 -9.37 -21.99
N ILE A 175 2.99 -8.96 -22.58
CA ILE A 175 1.81 -8.47 -21.83
C ILE A 175 1.18 -9.59 -21.00
N TYR A 176 1.09 -10.82 -21.52
CA TYR A 176 0.62 -11.97 -20.72
C TYR A 176 1.54 -12.24 -19.52
N ALA A 177 2.84 -12.16 -19.72
CA ALA A 177 3.79 -12.30 -18.63
C ALA A 177 3.62 -11.19 -17.59
N LEU A 178 3.47 -9.94 -18.02
CA LEU A 178 3.23 -8.79 -17.15
C LEU A 178 1.95 -9.01 -16.32
N ILE A 179 0.84 -9.37 -16.95
CA ILE A 179 -0.41 -9.67 -16.25
C ILE A 179 -0.20 -10.81 -15.26
N LEU A 180 0.45 -11.91 -15.65
CA LEU A 180 0.68 -13.07 -14.78
C LEU A 180 1.55 -12.72 -13.58
N PHE A 181 2.65 -12.01 -13.77
CA PHE A 181 3.57 -11.69 -12.67
C PHE A 181 2.99 -10.67 -11.71
N GLU A 182 2.31 -9.62 -12.20
CA GLU A 182 1.77 -8.55 -11.34
C GLU A 182 0.45 -8.94 -10.67
N THR A 183 -0.47 -9.64 -11.39
CA THR A 183 -1.81 -9.92 -10.85
C THR A 183 -1.92 -11.28 -10.17
N PHE A 184 -1.02 -12.23 -10.45
CA PHE A 184 -1.04 -13.56 -9.85
C PHE A 184 0.17 -13.83 -8.97
N VAL A 185 1.39 -13.77 -9.52
CA VAL A 185 2.61 -14.14 -8.80
C VAL A 185 2.87 -13.20 -7.63
N GLY A 186 2.77 -11.88 -7.83
CA GLY A 186 2.97 -10.88 -6.78
C GLY A 186 2.04 -11.09 -5.58
N PRO A 187 0.71 -11.09 -5.75
CA PRO A 187 -0.24 -11.31 -4.66
C PRO A 187 -0.11 -12.69 -3.98
N VAL A 188 0.20 -13.76 -4.73
CA VAL A 188 0.46 -15.09 -4.15
C VAL A 188 1.71 -15.06 -3.26
N LEU A 189 2.80 -14.48 -3.73
CA LEU A 189 4.03 -14.32 -2.93
C LEU A 189 3.78 -13.45 -1.70
N PHE A 190 2.97 -12.39 -1.84
CA PHE A 190 2.56 -11.57 -0.71
C PHE A 190 1.88 -12.40 0.37
N LEU A 191 0.87 -13.20 0.05
CA LEU A 191 0.16 -14.04 1.02
C LEU A 191 1.08 -15.08 1.65
N MET A 192 1.92 -15.76 0.86
CA MET A 192 2.87 -16.75 1.37
C MET A 192 3.87 -16.14 2.37
N MET A 193 4.33 -14.91 2.12
CA MET A 193 5.25 -14.20 3.02
C MET A 193 4.54 -13.65 4.24
N TYR A 194 3.31 -13.12 4.04
CA TYR A 194 2.49 -12.56 5.09
C TYR A 194 2.20 -13.59 6.20
N ASP A 195 1.76 -14.80 5.84
CA ASP A 195 1.47 -15.87 6.78
C ASP A 195 2.71 -16.34 7.52
N ARG A 196 3.84 -16.45 6.81
CA ARG A 196 5.07 -16.94 7.38
C ARG A 196 5.63 -16.01 8.46
N TRP A 197 5.43 -14.71 8.32
CA TRP A 197 5.93 -13.72 9.27
C TRP A 197 4.87 -13.27 10.28
N ALA A 198 3.62 -13.70 10.09
CA ALA A 198 2.56 -13.49 11.05
C ALA A 198 2.89 -14.21 12.37
N GLY A 199 3.22 -13.44 13.41
CA GLY A 199 3.60 -13.97 14.73
C GLY A 199 5.11 -14.08 14.99
N ALA A 200 5.97 -13.85 14.00
CA ALA A 200 7.40 -13.70 14.23
C ALA A 200 7.66 -12.29 14.81
N GLU A 201 8.38 -12.19 15.93
CA GLU A 201 8.87 -10.90 16.40
C GLU A 201 9.73 -10.27 15.30
N CYS A 202 9.26 -9.15 14.75
CA CYS A 202 10.06 -8.36 13.81
C CYS A 202 11.21 -7.71 14.58
N ARG A 203 12.35 -8.39 14.68
CA ARG A 203 13.59 -7.69 15.01
C ARG A 203 13.93 -6.79 13.84
N GLY A 204 13.86 -5.47 14.07
CA GLY A 204 14.24 -4.46 13.08
C GLY A 204 15.58 -4.83 12.45
N THR A 205 15.63 -4.87 11.13
CA THR A 205 16.89 -5.10 10.42
C THR A 205 17.74 -3.83 10.58
N ARG A 206 19.04 -4.00 10.80
CA ARG A 206 20.02 -2.89 10.92
C ARG A 206 19.91 -1.85 9.80
N ILE A 207 19.45 -2.29 8.62
CA ILE A 207 19.19 -1.43 7.45
C ILE A 207 18.02 -0.47 7.71
N LEU A 208 16.93 -0.96 8.32
CA LEU A 208 15.78 -0.12 8.69
C LEU A 208 16.18 0.90 9.76
N ASP A 209 16.98 0.50 10.75
CA ASP A 209 17.50 1.43 11.74
C ASP A 209 18.30 2.56 11.09
N VAL A 210 19.20 2.25 10.15
CA VAL A 210 19.99 3.27 9.43
C VAL A 210 19.09 4.15 8.57
N LEU A 211 18.15 3.58 7.81
CA LEU A 211 17.25 4.34 6.94
C LEU A 211 16.40 5.33 7.76
N PHE A 212 15.74 4.85 8.80
CA PHE A 212 14.86 5.68 9.61
C PHE A 212 15.64 6.70 10.47
N PHE A 213 16.80 6.33 11.02
CA PHE A 213 17.56 7.23 11.89
C PHE A 213 18.33 8.29 11.12
N PHE A 214 19.14 7.90 10.13
CA PHE A 214 20.02 8.84 9.45
C PHE A 214 19.34 9.62 8.34
N ILE A 215 18.41 9.00 7.62
CA ILE A 215 17.80 9.63 6.45
C ILE A 215 16.48 10.28 6.83
N VAL A 216 15.51 9.49 7.30
CA VAL A 216 14.14 9.99 7.50
C VAL A 216 14.08 10.98 8.66
N THR A 217 14.61 10.64 9.83
CA THR A 217 14.52 11.54 11.01
C THR A 217 15.36 12.80 10.85
N ALA A 218 16.56 12.70 10.28
CA ALA A 218 17.38 13.88 10.01
C ALA A 218 16.70 14.81 8.99
N SER A 219 16.12 14.26 7.93
CA SER A 219 15.35 15.03 6.94
C SER A 219 14.13 15.70 7.57
N MET A 220 13.44 15.03 8.49
CA MET A 220 12.30 15.60 9.21
C MET A 220 12.70 16.78 10.11
N VAL A 221 13.83 16.70 10.81
CA VAL A 221 14.34 17.81 11.64
C VAL A 221 14.65 19.01 10.77
N ILE A 222 15.34 18.80 9.61
CA ILE A 222 15.64 19.86 8.65
C ILE A 222 14.36 20.47 8.09
N TYR A 223 13.40 19.63 7.69
CA TYR A 223 12.14 20.09 7.14
C TYR A 223 11.32 20.88 8.16
N THR A 224 11.31 20.46 9.42
CA THR A 224 10.70 21.20 10.53
C THR A 224 11.31 22.60 10.66
N ALA A 225 12.64 22.70 10.61
CA ALA A 225 13.33 23.98 10.66
C ALA A 225 12.94 24.90 9.48
N ILE A 226 12.84 24.34 8.26
CA ILE A 226 12.38 25.07 7.08
C ILE A 226 10.96 25.58 7.26
N LEU A 227 10.03 24.75 7.75
CA LEU A 227 8.64 25.17 8.01
C LEU A 227 8.57 26.27 9.09
N CYS A 228 9.38 26.18 10.15
CA CYS A 228 9.47 27.23 11.15
C CYS A 228 10.01 28.55 10.58
N LEU A 229 11.06 28.51 9.77
CA LEU A 229 11.60 29.68 9.06
C LEU A 229 10.55 30.28 8.11
N TYR A 230 9.82 29.44 7.42
CA TYR A 230 8.74 29.90 6.53
C TYR A 230 7.63 30.60 7.29
N MET A 231 7.28 30.09 8.47
CA MET A 231 6.31 30.74 9.36
C MET A 231 6.79 32.11 9.84
N VAL A 232 8.06 32.23 10.23
CA VAL A 232 8.67 33.51 10.58
C VAL A 232 8.60 34.49 9.40
N LYS A 233 8.90 34.03 8.18
CA LYS A 233 8.76 34.84 6.95
C LYS A 233 7.35 35.37 6.79
N ILE A 234 6.32 34.53 6.95
CA ILE A 234 4.91 34.97 6.84
C ILE A 234 4.56 36.01 7.89
N LEU A 235 5.02 35.85 9.14
CA LEU A 235 4.80 36.82 10.21
C LEU A 235 5.49 38.16 9.95
N VAL A 236 6.66 38.17 9.32
CA VAL A 236 7.44 39.39 9.00
C VAL A 236 6.88 40.08 7.75
N THR A 237 6.55 39.32 6.72
CA THR A 237 6.07 39.89 5.44
C THR A 237 4.57 40.16 5.43
N TRP A 238 3.84 39.69 6.46
CA TRP A 238 2.40 39.76 6.59
C TRP A 238 1.65 39.28 5.32
N SER A 239 2.31 38.43 4.52
CA SER A 239 1.79 37.82 3.31
C SER A 239 1.34 36.41 3.62
N LEU A 240 0.08 36.12 3.32
CA LEU A 240 -0.44 34.77 3.54
C LEU A 240 0.07 33.80 2.49
N PRO A 241 0.30 32.52 2.88
CA PRO A 241 0.90 31.54 2.01
C PRO A 241 0.01 31.19 0.82
N GLU A 242 0.64 30.97 -0.31
CA GLU A 242 0.03 30.32 -1.47
C GLU A 242 -0.44 28.91 -1.09
N GLY A 243 -1.48 28.41 -1.74
CA GLY A 243 -2.19 27.24 -1.27
C GLY A 243 -1.46 25.91 -1.25
N GLY A 244 -0.30 25.82 -1.82
CA GLY A 244 0.54 24.64 -1.73
C GLY A 244 1.02 24.33 -0.31
N VAL A 245 1.10 25.31 0.57
CA VAL A 245 1.64 25.17 1.92
C VAL A 245 0.79 24.26 2.82
N ALA A 246 -0.54 24.29 2.67
CA ALA A 246 -1.42 23.40 3.41
C ALA A 246 -1.12 21.92 3.13
N TYR A 247 -0.91 21.57 1.86
CA TYR A 247 -0.54 20.20 1.48
C TYR A 247 0.85 19.80 1.99
N LEU A 248 1.81 20.74 1.98
CA LEU A 248 3.16 20.48 2.52
C LEU A 248 3.14 20.21 4.01
N VAL A 249 2.39 21.01 4.79
CA VAL A 249 2.25 20.82 6.25
C VAL A 249 1.50 19.52 6.54
N PHE A 250 0.45 19.23 5.79
CA PHE A 250 -0.32 17.99 5.94
C PHE A 250 0.55 16.75 5.66
N GLY A 251 1.25 16.71 4.52
CA GLY A 251 2.16 15.62 4.17
C GLY A 251 3.28 15.44 5.20
N PHE A 252 3.86 16.53 5.70
CA PHE A 252 4.85 16.49 6.78
C PHE A 252 4.29 15.89 8.07
N THR A 253 3.10 16.31 8.49
CA THR A 253 2.46 15.82 9.71
C THR A 253 2.17 14.32 9.61
N LEU A 254 1.68 13.87 8.45
CA LEU A 254 1.38 12.46 8.17
C LEU A 254 2.66 11.62 8.21
N LEU A 255 3.74 12.11 7.59
CA LEU A 255 5.06 11.46 7.64
C LEU A 255 5.58 11.38 9.08
N ALA A 256 5.47 12.47 9.85
CA ALA A 256 5.92 12.53 11.22
C ALA A 256 5.17 11.56 12.13
N LEU A 257 3.85 11.46 11.98
CA LEU A 257 3.03 10.46 12.70
C LEU A 257 3.43 9.04 12.33
N GLY A 258 3.67 8.77 11.03
CA GLY A 258 4.15 7.47 10.56
C GLY A 258 5.50 7.10 11.18
N VAL A 259 6.46 8.01 11.18
CA VAL A 259 7.79 7.78 11.80
C VAL A 259 7.68 7.61 13.31
N LYS A 260 6.83 8.38 13.99
CA LYS A 260 6.57 8.23 15.43
C LYS A 260 5.94 6.86 15.74
N ALA A 261 5.01 6.40 14.92
CA ALA A 261 4.40 5.06 15.06
C ALA A 261 5.42 3.93 14.89
N LEU A 262 6.43 4.12 14.03
CA LEU A 262 7.50 3.15 13.78
C LEU A 262 8.64 3.21 14.83
N GLN A 263 8.71 4.27 15.63
CA GLN A 263 9.74 4.46 16.65
C GLN A 263 9.91 3.27 17.62
N PRO A 264 8.85 2.58 18.11
CA PRO A 264 9.00 1.43 19.01
C PRO A 264 9.77 0.24 18.43
N LEU A 265 9.88 0.14 17.09
CA LEU A 265 10.60 -0.94 16.39
C LEU A 265 12.10 -0.71 16.31
N LEU A 266 12.54 0.52 16.51
CA LEU A 266 13.94 0.89 16.37
C LEU A 266 14.74 0.44 17.59
N GLN A 267 15.87 -0.22 17.37
CA GLN A 267 16.74 -0.73 18.44
C GLN A 267 17.57 0.38 19.10
N LYS A 268 17.86 1.44 18.39
CA LYS A 268 18.63 2.61 18.86
C LYS A 268 17.80 3.87 18.75
N ARG A 269 17.49 4.51 19.86
CA ARG A 269 16.74 5.76 19.93
C ARG A 269 17.71 6.94 20.06
N MET A 270 17.96 7.65 18.95
CA MET A 270 18.87 8.80 18.96
C MET A 270 18.17 10.16 19.00
N TYR A 271 16.91 10.24 18.57
CA TYR A 271 16.17 11.51 18.43
C TYR A 271 14.89 11.53 19.27
N ASP A 272 14.86 10.85 20.41
CA ASP A 272 13.69 10.81 21.30
C ASP A 272 13.24 12.20 21.72
N TRP A 273 14.20 13.12 21.97
CA TRP A 273 13.91 14.52 22.30
C TRP A 273 13.06 15.23 21.25
N PHE A 274 13.23 14.92 19.96
CA PHE A 274 12.46 15.51 18.88
C PHE A 274 11.02 14.98 18.89
N PHE A 275 10.85 13.67 19.02
CA PHE A 275 9.53 13.04 19.05
C PHE A 275 8.76 13.31 20.32
N ASP A 276 9.42 13.43 21.46
CA ASP A 276 8.78 13.78 22.73
C ASP A 276 8.24 15.22 22.72
N ARG A 277 8.95 16.14 22.04
CA ARG A 277 8.54 17.54 21.89
C ARG A 277 7.84 17.82 20.55
N PHE A 278 7.63 16.82 19.73
CA PHE A 278 7.04 16.98 18.39
C PHE A 278 5.70 17.71 18.45
N SER A 279 4.85 17.42 19.42
CA SER A 279 3.57 18.09 19.60
C SER A 279 3.70 19.61 19.80
N LEU A 280 4.74 20.06 20.53
CA LEU A 280 5.02 21.48 20.71
C LEU A 280 5.58 22.12 19.45
N VAL A 281 6.46 21.42 18.75
CA VAL A 281 7.11 21.90 17.52
C VAL A 281 6.12 21.94 16.35
N SER A 282 5.15 21.03 16.32
CA SER A 282 4.11 20.98 15.26
C SER A 282 2.97 21.97 15.46
N LEU A 283 2.74 22.49 16.68
CA LEU A 283 1.67 23.47 16.95
C LEU A 283 1.71 24.68 16.01
N PRO A 284 2.84 25.38 15.81
CA PRO A 284 2.89 26.51 14.91
C PRO A 284 2.58 26.14 13.45
N THR A 285 3.05 24.98 13.01
CA THR A 285 2.81 24.50 11.64
C THR A 285 1.35 24.10 11.42
N GLN A 286 0.70 23.53 12.44
CA GLN A 286 -0.73 23.21 12.43
C GLN A 286 -1.60 24.48 12.42
N LEU A 287 -1.23 25.49 13.18
CA LEU A 287 -1.91 26.79 13.14
C LEU A 287 -1.86 27.39 11.73
N LEU A 288 -0.70 27.35 11.09
CA LEU A 288 -0.54 27.81 9.71
C LEU A 288 -1.39 27.03 8.73
N PHE A 289 -1.45 25.71 8.88
CA PHE A 289 -2.30 24.82 8.10
C PHE A 289 -3.78 25.26 8.20
N TRP A 290 -4.30 25.39 9.43
CA TRP A 290 -5.69 25.77 9.66
C TRP A 290 -6.01 27.15 9.13
N ILE A 291 -5.14 28.14 9.31
CA ILE A 291 -5.31 29.50 8.75
C ILE A 291 -5.39 29.41 7.22
N GLY A 292 -4.50 28.65 6.58
CA GLY A 292 -4.47 28.49 5.13
C GLY A 292 -5.72 27.80 4.57
N VAL A 293 -6.17 26.72 5.21
CA VAL A 293 -7.35 25.96 4.78
C VAL A 293 -8.62 26.76 4.98
N LEU A 294 -8.83 27.36 6.16
CA LEU A 294 -10.03 28.15 6.47
C LEU A 294 -10.17 29.36 5.57
N ARG A 295 -9.08 30.09 5.32
CA ARG A 295 -9.11 31.24 4.41
C ARG A 295 -9.52 30.84 2.99
N ARG A 296 -8.90 29.79 2.44
CA ARG A 296 -9.25 29.31 1.10
C ARG A 296 -10.65 28.76 0.99
N THR A 297 -11.12 28.10 2.03
CA THR A 297 -12.52 27.64 2.09
C THR A 297 -13.47 28.81 2.08
N ASN A 298 -13.12 29.92 2.74
CA ASN A 298 -13.94 31.14 2.76
C ASN A 298 -13.88 31.90 1.42
N GLU A 299 -12.72 31.95 0.73
CA GLU A 299 -12.54 32.67 -0.54
C GLU A 299 -13.14 31.91 -1.74
N TYR A 300 -13.05 30.60 -1.78
CA TYR A 300 -13.37 29.78 -2.97
C TYR A 300 -14.43 28.69 -2.71
N GLY A 301 -15.01 28.63 -1.52
CA GLY A 301 -15.99 27.61 -1.12
C GLY A 301 -15.39 26.25 -0.79
N LEU A 302 -16.26 25.31 -0.42
CA LEU A 302 -15.90 23.91 -0.11
C LEU A 302 -15.74 23.13 -1.40
N THR A 303 -14.53 22.62 -1.64
CA THR A 303 -14.23 21.64 -2.68
C THR A 303 -13.85 20.31 -2.04
N GLU A 304 -14.02 19.21 -2.74
CA GLU A 304 -13.69 17.87 -2.22
C GLU A 304 -12.29 17.76 -1.60
N PRO A 305 -11.19 18.23 -2.24
CA PRO A 305 -9.87 18.17 -1.62
C PRO A 305 -9.77 18.98 -0.31
N ARG A 306 -10.53 20.06 -0.17
CA ARG A 306 -10.53 20.87 1.06
C ARG A 306 -11.30 20.21 2.18
N VAL A 307 -12.39 19.48 1.85
CA VAL A 307 -13.10 18.66 2.84
C VAL A 307 -12.17 17.61 3.43
N TYR A 308 -11.35 16.95 2.59
CA TYR A 308 -10.34 16.02 3.08
C TYR A 308 -9.31 16.69 3.99
N LEU A 309 -8.80 17.85 3.63
CA LEU A 309 -7.87 18.60 4.48
C LEU A 309 -8.51 19.02 5.81
N LEU A 310 -9.81 19.38 5.82
CA LEU A 310 -10.54 19.73 7.03
C LEU A 310 -10.79 18.52 7.95
N VAL A 311 -11.04 17.35 7.39
CA VAL A 311 -11.35 16.14 8.16
C VAL A 311 -10.07 15.45 8.67
N CYS A 312 -9.00 15.47 7.88
CA CYS A 312 -7.76 14.76 8.18
C CYS A 312 -6.73 15.63 8.93
N GLY A 313 -6.82 16.97 8.89
CA GLY A 313 -5.94 17.89 9.64
C GLY A 313 -6.48 18.19 11.02
#